data_4418667efb8622f4c5fbcf439943b625
#
_entry.id   4418667efb8622f4c5fbcf439943b625
#
_cell.length_a   1.000
_cell.length_b   1.000
_cell.length_c   1.000
_cell.angle_alpha   90.00
_cell.angle_beta   90.00
_cell.angle_gamma   90.00
#
_symmetry.space_group_name_H-M   'P 1'
#
loop_
_entity.id
_entity.type
_entity.pdbx_description
1 polymer ?
#
loop_
_entity_poly.entity_id
_entity_poly.type
_entity_poly.pdbx_seq_one_letter_code
_entity_poly.pdbx_strand_id
1 'polypeptide(L)'
;MIIGAGGVATVAAHKVCQNTDVFTEIMIASRTKKKCDALAEVLNKKYGTNVQTAQVDADSVEQLVELLGLYKPEIVMNLALPYQDLTIMEACLQTGCNYLDTANYEPKDEAHFEYSWQWAYRERFEKAGLCAILGCGFDPGVTSVYTAYAAKHHFDEIHYLDIVDCNAGNHHKAFATNFNPEINIREITQKGLYYENGKYIETEPMEIHKPLNYPNIGPRESYLLHHEEIESLVINFPTIKRARFWMTFGQQYLTYLDVIQNIGMSRIDEVEYKAPKADGTGEEVVKIVPLQFLKAVLPNPQDLGENYEGETSIGCRIRGIKDGQEHTYYVYNNCSHQAAYEETGMQGVSYTTGVPAMIGAKLFLKGVWKKAGVYNVEEFDADPFMAELNEQGLPWHELHDVDLEL
;
A
#
# COMPACT_ATOMS: atom_id res chain seq x y z
N MET A 1 -11.83 7.57 11.42
CA MET A 1 -10.55 7.72 12.19
C MET A 1 -9.41 7.20 11.34
N ILE A 2 -8.28 7.89 11.33
CA ILE A 2 -7.04 7.46 10.67
C ILE A 2 -6.07 7.01 11.77
N ILE A 3 -5.54 5.78 11.68
CA ILE A 3 -4.45 5.27 12.52
C ILE A 3 -3.18 5.27 11.68
N GLY A 4 -2.22 6.09 12.08
CA GLY A 4 -0.99 6.37 11.35
C GLY A 4 -0.77 7.87 11.16
N ALA A 5 0.49 8.31 11.04
CA ALA A 5 0.88 9.68 10.75
C ALA A 5 2.13 9.71 9.85
N GLY A 6 2.20 8.75 8.92
CA GLY A 6 3.20 8.63 7.86
C GLY A 6 2.79 9.37 6.58
N GLY A 7 3.55 9.20 5.50
CA GLY A 7 3.27 9.85 4.21
C GLY A 7 1.90 9.51 3.65
N VAL A 8 1.54 8.23 3.63
CA VAL A 8 0.22 7.74 3.17
C VAL A 8 -0.91 8.34 4.02
N ALA A 9 -0.77 8.29 5.35
CA ALA A 9 -1.76 8.86 6.26
C ALA A 9 -1.90 10.39 6.09
N THR A 10 -0.80 11.10 5.78
CA THR A 10 -0.82 12.53 5.48
C THR A 10 -1.65 12.81 4.23
N VAL A 11 -1.42 12.08 3.14
CA VAL A 11 -2.20 12.23 1.90
C VAL A 11 -3.67 11.91 2.15
N ALA A 12 -3.97 10.76 2.76
CA ALA A 12 -5.35 10.39 3.08
C ALA A 12 -6.06 11.45 3.93
N ALA A 13 -5.38 12.01 4.93
CA ALA A 13 -5.93 13.07 5.77
C ALA A 13 -6.20 14.37 5.00
N HIS A 14 -5.32 14.76 4.05
CA HIS A 14 -5.59 15.88 3.15
C HIS A 14 -6.85 15.61 2.32
N LYS A 15 -6.98 14.42 1.72
CA LYS A 15 -8.13 14.04 0.89
C LYS A 15 -9.42 13.95 1.72
N VAL A 16 -9.36 13.43 2.94
CA VAL A 16 -10.49 13.43 3.88
C VAL A 16 -10.96 14.86 4.18
N CYS A 17 -10.03 15.79 4.42
CA CYS A 17 -10.36 17.20 4.67
C CYS A 17 -10.91 17.94 3.43
N GLN A 18 -10.65 17.44 2.22
CA GLN A 18 -11.24 17.96 0.98
C GLN A 18 -12.68 17.46 0.74
N ASN A 19 -13.11 16.40 1.44
CA ASN A 19 -14.39 15.72 1.28
C ASN A 19 -15.24 15.80 2.56
N THR A 20 -15.35 16.98 3.17
CA THR A 20 -16.04 17.21 4.45
C THR A 20 -17.57 17.05 4.38
N ASP A 21 -18.14 16.99 3.20
CA ASP A 21 -19.54 16.61 2.96
C ASP A 21 -19.83 15.15 3.34
N VAL A 22 -18.80 14.29 3.32
CA VAL A 22 -18.85 12.87 3.72
C VAL A 22 -18.16 12.65 5.07
N PHE A 23 -16.97 13.22 5.25
CA PHE A 23 -16.17 13.07 6.47
C PHE A 23 -16.44 14.22 7.45
N THR A 24 -17.48 14.08 8.25
CA THR A 24 -17.96 15.15 9.16
C THR A 24 -17.14 15.28 10.44
N GLU A 25 -16.55 14.18 10.92
CA GLU A 25 -15.67 14.13 12.09
C GLU A 25 -14.38 13.42 11.73
N ILE A 26 -13.25 14.07 11.97
CA ILE A 26 -11.93 13.59 11.55
C ILE A 26 -11.01 13.47 12.75
N MET A 27 -10.40 12.29 12.92
CA MET A 27 -9.40 12.05 13.95
C MET A 27 -8.18 11.34 13.36
N ILE A 28 -7.01 11.74 13.83
CA ILE A 28 -5.72 11.11 13.51
C ILE A 28 -5.09 10.62 14.81
N ALA A 29 -4.71 9.35 14.86
CA ALA A 29 -4.07 8.76 16.01
C ALA A 29 -2.78 8.00 15.62
N SER A 30 -1.74 8.08 16.44
CA SER A 30 -0.52 7.31 16.28
C SER A 30 0.27 7.23 17.59
N ARG A 31 1.33 6.42 17.64
CA ARG A 31 2.24 6.36 18.79
C ARG A 31 2.88 7.71 19.13
N THR A 32 3.07 8.55 18.13
CA THR A 32 3.69 9.87 18.28
C THR A 32 2.66 10.98 18.12
N LYS A 33 1.96 11.30 19.21
CA LYS A 33 0.91 12.34 19.20
C LYS A 33 1.39 13.66 18.58
N LYS A 34 2.62 14.06 18.83
CA LYS A 34 3.21 15.30 18.27
C LYS A 34 3.15 15.33 16.73
N LYS A 35 3.32 14.19 16.05
CA LYS A 35 3.17 14.10 14.57
C LYS A 35 1.72 14.32 14.15
N CYS A 36 0.77 13.73 14.89
CA CYS A 36 -0.65 13.95 14.65
C CYS A 36 -1.05 15.41 14.83
N ASP A 37 -0.58 16.04 15.91
CA ASP A 37 -0.86 17.45 16.23
C ASP A 37 -0.33 18.39 15.14
N ALA A 38 0.91 18.16 14.68
CA ALA A 38 1.52 18.95 13.59
C ALA A 38 0.74 18.80 12.28
N LEU A 39 0.32 17.58 11.93
CA LEU A 39 -0.49 17.33 10.74
C LEU A 39 -1.86 17.98 10.87
N ALA A 40 -2.54 17.83 12.00
CA ALA A 40 -3.84 18.46 12.26
C ALA A 40 -3.78 20.01 12.17
N GLU A 41 -2.69 20.63 12.66
CA GLU A 41 -2.50 22.08 12.53
C GLU A 41 -2.45 22.52 11.06
N VAL A 42 -1.68 21.81 10.22
CA VAL A 42 -1.61 22.07 8.78
C VAL A 42 -2.96 21.93 8.11
N LEU A 43 -3.68 20.82 8.38
CA LEU A 43 -4.98 20.52 7.79
C LEU A 43 -6.04 21.54 8.20
N ASN A 44 -6.13 21.84 9.50
CA ASN A 44 -7.09 22.79 10.03
C ASN A 44 -6.88 24.20 9.45
N LYS A 45 -5.61 24.61 9.30
CA LYS A 45 -5.26 25.91 8.68
C LYS A 45 -5.58 25.92 7.18
N LYS A 46 -5.31 24.83 6.46
CA LYS A 46 -5.47 24.76 5.00
C LYS A 46 -6.93 24.64 4.58
N TYR A 47 -7.71 23.83 5.29
CA TYR A 47 -9.08 23.46 4.89
C TYR A 47 -10.18 24.03 5.80
N GLY A 48 -9.82 24.67 6.92
CA GLY A 48 -10.80 25.17 7.88
C GLY A 48 -11.54 24.06 8.66
N THR A 49 -10.93 22.88 8.74
CA THR A 49 -11.47 21.70 9.44
C THR A 49 -11.17 21.74 10.94
N ASN A 50 -11.71 20.78 11.69
CA ASN A 50 -11.39 20.56 13.09
C ASN A 50 -10.93 19.10 13.30
N VAL A 51 -9.73 18.81 12.83
CA VAL A 51 -9.12 17.48 12.98
C VAL A 51 -8.69 17.28 14.43
N GLN A 52 -9.21 16.24 15.05
CA GLN A 52 -8.85 15.83 16.40
C GLN A 52 -7.64 14.88 16.37
N THR A 53 -6.90 14.80 17.48
CA THR A 53 -5.70 13.96 17.56
C THR A 53 -5.68 13.16 18.86
N ALA A 54 -5.11 11.94 18.78
CA ALA A 54 -4.90 11.10 19.94
C ALA A 54 -3.53 10.39 19.87
N GLN A 55 -3.09 9.91 21.02
CA GLN A 55 -1.98 8.94 21.09
C GLN A 55 -2.56 7.54 21.25
N VAL A 56 -2.03 6.59 20.47
CA VAL A 56 -2.37 5.17 20.60
C VAL A 56 -1.20 4.32 20.15
N ASP A 57 -0.94 3.26 20.86
CA ASP A 57 -0.08 2.17 20.39
C ASP A 57 -0.95 1.14 19.66
N ALA A 58 -0.79 1.06 18.34
CA ALA A 58 -1.56 0.14 17.50
C ALA A 58 -1.13 -1.34 17.67
N ASP A 59 -0.09 -1.63 18.43
CA ASP A 59 0.25 -2.99 18.89
C ASP A 59 -0.56 -3.41 20.15
N SER A 60 -1.33 -2.48 20.78
CA SER A 60 -2.15 -2.77 21.98
C SER A 60 -3.64 -2.72 21.66
N VAL A 61 -4.29 -3.90 21.71
CA VAL A 61 -5.76 -4.01 21.56
C VAL A 61 -6.48 -3.19 22.63
N GLU A 62 -5.99 -3.19 23.87
CA GLU A 62 -6.63 -2.48 24.99
C GLU A 62 -6.66 -0.97 24.75
N GLN A 63 -5.52 -0.38 24.32
CA GLN A 63 -5.46 1.06 24.02
C GLN A 63 -6.35 1.43 22.83
N LEU A 64 -6.38 0.58 21.80
CA LEU A 64 -7.26 0.76 20.64
C LEU A 64 -8.72 0.68 21.05
N VAL A 65 -9.14 -0.31 21.85
CA VAL A 65 -10.52 -0.45 22.34
C VAL A 65 -10.94 0.76 23.18
N GLU A 66 -10.07 1.25 24.05
CA GLU A 66 -10.33 2.46 24.84
C GLU A 66 -10.54 3.68 23.91
N LEU A 67 -9.64 3.89 22.94
CA LEU A 67 -9.73 5.00 22.01
C LEU A 67 -10.98 4.92 21.13
N LEU A 68 -11.24 3.75 20.52
CA LEU A 68 -12.39 3.53 19.64
C LEU A 68 -13.72 3.62 20.42
N GLY A 69 -13.75 3.11 21.67
CA GLY A 69 -14.91 3.21 22.55
C GLY A 69 -15.24 4.66 22.94
N LEU A 70 -14.22 5.51 23.06
CA LEU A 70 -14.39 6.94 23.36
C LEU A 70 -14.93 7.73 22.17
N TYR A 71 -14.34 7.54 20.98
CA TYR A 71 -14.65 8.33 19.78
C TYR A 71 -15.70 7.72 18.87
N LYS A 72 -15.89 6.41 18.92
CA LYS A 72 -16.88 5.63 18.15
C LYS A 72 -16.89 5.96 16.65
N PRO A 73 -15.75 5.86 15.97
CA PRO A 73 -15.68 6.16 14.55
C PRO A 73 -16.53 5.15 13.76
N GLU A 74 -17.18 5.59 12.71
CA GLU A 74 -17.92 4.69 11.81
C GLU A 74 -16.98 3.76 11.04
N ILE A 75 -15.79 4.28 10.68
CA ILE A 75 -14.73 3.50 10.01
C ILE A 75 -13.35 3.88 10.54
N VAL A 76 -12.49 2.89 10.69
CA VAL A 76 -11.06 3.03 11.00
C VAL A 76 -10.28 2.77 9.72
N MET A 77 -9.49 3.74 9.29
CA MET A 77 -8.50 3.60 8.21
C MET A 77 -7.15 3.28 8.86
N ASN A 78 -6.70 2.06 8.72
CA ASN A 78 -5.38 1.64 9.17
C ASN A 78 -4.33 2.01 8.13
N LEU A 79 -3.60 3.07 8.40
CA LEU A 79 -2.47 3.58 7.60
C LEU A 79 -1.18 3.56 8.42
N ALA A 80 -1.10 2.63 9.38
CA ALA A 80 0.10 2.29 10.13
C ALA A 80 0.96 1.30 9.33
N LEU A 81 1.57 0.32 9.99
CA LEU A 81 2.30 -0.74 9.31
C LEU A 81 1.43 -2.01 9.25
N PRO A 82 1.67 -2.92 8.30
CA PRO A 82 0.89 -4.15 8.16
C PRO A 82 0.94 -5.05 9.41
N TYR A 83 1.96 -4.91 10.24
CA TYR A 83 2.10 -5.63 11.51
C TYR A 83 0.94 -5.37 12.51
N GLN A 84 0.22 -4.27 12.37
CA GLN A 84 -0.86 -3.86 13.27
C GLN A 84 -2.26 -4.25 12.78
N ASP A 85 -2.40 -4.83 11.58
CA ASP A 85 -3.70 -5.08 10.96
C ASP A 85 -4.61 -5.92 11.86
N LEU A 86 -4.13 -7.08 12.33
CA LEU A 86 -4.96 -7.99 13.14
C LEU A 86 -5.30 -7.38 14.51
N THR A 87 -4.40 -6.58 15.09
CA THR A 87 -4.62 -5.91 16.36
C THR A 87 -5.72 -4.85 16.22
N ILE A 88 -5.70 -4.08 15.13
CA ILE A 88 -6.71 -3.06 14.85
C ILE A 88 -8.05 -3.71 14.47
N MET A 89 -8.04 -4.78 13.64
CA MET A 89 -9.25 -5.55 13.30
C MET A 89 -9.93 -6.12 14.54
N GLU A 90 -9.16 -6.66 15.50
CA GLU A 90 -9.69 -7.15 16.77
C GLU A 90 -10.35 -6.04 17.60
N ALA A 91 -9.70 -4.88 17.69
CA ALA A 91 -10.26 -3.72 18.39
C ALA A 91 -11.52 -3.19 17.70
N CYS A 92 -11.56 -3.19 16.38
CA CYS A 92 -12.76 -2.82 15.60
C CYS A 92 -13.94 -3.75 15.90
N LEU A 93 -13.70 -5.06 15.95
CA LEU A 93 -14.74 -6.04 16.32
C LEU A 93 -15.28 -5.80 17.74
N GLN A 94 -14.41 -5.56 18.71
CA GLN A 94 -14.82 -5.33 20.10
C GLN A 94 -15.60 -4.03 20.31
N THR A 95 -15.40 -3.04 19.44
CA THR A 95 -16.00 -1.71 19.57
C THR A 95 -17.14 -1.43 18.57
N GLY A 96 -17.36 -2.35 17.62
CA GLY A 96 -18.39 -2.18 16.60
C GLY A 96 -18.01 -1.18 15.50
N CYS A 97 -16.70 -1.01 15.21
CA CYS A 97 -16.18 -0.15 14.15
C CYS A 97 -15.91 -0.93 12.87
N ASN A 98 -16.06 -0.30 11.71
CA ASN A 98 -15.65 -0.86 10.44
C ASN A 98 -14.16 -0.59 10.19
N TYR A 99 -13.55 -1.35 9.28
CA TYR A 99 -12.11 -1.38 9.05
C TYR A 99 -11.76 -1.18 7.58
N LEU A 100 -10.63 -0.54 7.31
CA LEU A 100 -10.00 -0.44 6.00
C LEU A 100 -8.48 -0.37 6.17
N ASP A 101 -7.73 -1.06 5.32
CA ASP A 101 -6.27 -0.97 5.20
C ASP A 101 -5.81 -0.80 3.76
N THR A 102 -4.49 -0.74 3.56
CA THR A 102 -3.84 -0.55 2.25
C THR A 102 -2.87 -1.66 1.88
N ALA A 103 -2.75 -2.70 2.69
CA ALA A 103 -1.85 -3.84 2.49
C ALA A 103 -2.39 -5.05 3.26
N ASN A 104 -1.78 -6.23 3.09
CA ASN A 104 -2.09 -7.40 3.90
C ASN A 104 -1.29 -7.42 5.21
N TYR A 105 -1.75 -8.21 6.18
CA TYR A 105 -1.00 -8.48 7.41
C TYR A 105 0.34 -9.16 7.11
N GLU A 106 1.38 -8.71 7.80
CA GLU A 106 2.72 -9.30 7.74
C GLU A 106 3.25 -9.57 9.14
N PRO A 107 3.73 -10.80 9.48
CA PRO A 107 4.42 -11.06 10.73
C PRO A 107 5.75 -10.28 10.83
N LYS A 108 6.10 -9.82 12.05
CA LYS A 108 7.35 -9.05 12.26
C LYS A 108 8.62 -9.89 12.10
N ASP A 109 8.53 -11.17 12.39
CA ASP A 109 9.63 -12.13 12.45
C ASP A 109 9.83 -12.95 11.19
N GLU A 110 8.91 -12.88 10.25
CA GLU A 110 8.94 -13.58 8.98
C GLU A 110 8.41 -12.69 7.85
N ALA A 111 9.11 -12.67 6.70
CA ALA A 111 8.59 -12.02 5.50
C ALA A 111 7.60 -12.97 4.82
N HIS A 112 6.31 -12.79 5.09
CA HIS A 112 5.27 -13.66 4.58
C HIS A 112 4.01 -12.84 4.26
N PHE A 113 3.68 -12.73 2.98
CA PHE A 113 2.59 -11.92 2.47
C PHE A 113 1.42 -12.81 2.07
N GLU A 114 0.34 -12.80 2.86
CA GLU A 114 -0.90 -13.51 2.54
C GLU A 114 -2.11 -12.90 3.25
N TYR A 115 -3.27 -12.98 2.62
CA TYR A 115 -4.53 -12.50 3.20
C TYR A 115 -5.21 -13.48 4.15
N SER A 116 -4.77 -14.72 4.24
CA SER A 116 -5.42 -15.78 5.02
C SER A 116 -5.67 -15.38 6.48
N TRP A 117 -4.72 -14.64 7.09
CA TRP A 117 -4.81 -14.11 8.45
C TRP A 117 -5.99 -13.17 8.64
N GLN A 118 -6.22 -12.27 7.70
CA GLN A 118 -7.32 -11.30 7.74
C GLN A 118 -8.64 -11.93 7.30
N TRP A 119 -8.63 -12.81 6.29
CA TRP A 119 -9.83 -13.55 5.87
C TRP A 119 -10.39 -14.46 6.97
N ALA A 120 -9.56 -14.93 7.92
CA ALA A 120 -10.01 -15.68 9.08
C ALA A 120 -10.98 -14.88 9.98
N TYR A 121 -11.01 -13.56 9.87
CA TYR A 121 -11.95 -12.70 10.58
C TYR A 121 -13.33 -12.58 9.89
N ARG A 122 -13.52 -13.09 8.68
CA ARG A 122 -14.74 -12.89 7.86
C ARG A 122 -16.02 -13.21 8.61
N GLU A 123 -16.14 -14.40 9.18
CA GLU A 123 -17.35 -14.79 9.93
C GLU A 123 -17.63 -13.92 11.16
N ARG A 124 -16.58 -13.43 11.82
CA ARG A 124 -16.72 -12.58 13.01
C ARG A 124 -17.26 -11.22 12.62
N PHE A 125 -16.75 -10.63 11.53
CA PHE A 125 -17.25 -9.37 10.97
C PHE A 125 -18.68 -9.52 10.44
N GLU A 126 -19.01 -10.61 9.74
CA GLU A 126 -20.38 -10.92 9.28
C GLU A 126 -21.36 -10.98 10.45
N LYS A 127 -21.04 -11.74 11.50
CA LYS A 127 -21.89 -11.89 12.69
C LYS A 127 -22.07 -10.55 13.44
N ALA A 128 -21.07 -9.68 13.40
CA ALA A 128 -21.14 -8.36 14.01
C ALA A 128 -21.84 -7.31 13.12
N GLY A 129 -22.16 -7.62 11.87
CA GLY A 129 -22.71 -6.68 10.89
C GLY A 129 -21.71 -5.61 10.46
N LEU A 130 -20.41 -5.88 10.58
CA LEU A 130 -19.31 -4.97 10.27
C LEU A 130 -18.66 -5.31 8.94
N CYS A 131 -18.05 -4.29 8.32
CA CYS A 131 -17.30 -4.40 7.08
C CYS A 131 -15.81 -4.19 7.34
N ALA A 132 -14.96 -5.04 6.76
CA ALA A 132 -13.54 -4.78 6.59
C ALA A 132 -13.20 -4.78 5.10
N ILE A 133 -12.54 -3.71 4.65
CA ILE A 133 -12.06 -3.52 3.27
C ILE A 133 -10.54 -3.68 3.29
N LEU A 134 -10.03 -4.67 2.58
CA LEU A 134 -8.61 -5.02 2.57
C LEU A 134 -7.93 -4.54 1.29
N GLY A 135 -6.67 -4.11 1.46
CA GLY A 135 -5.81 -3.75 0.36
C GLY A 135 -6.33 -2.57 -0.46
N CYS A 136 -6.79 -1.51 0.17
CA CYS A 136 -7.33 -0.31 -0.50
C CYS A 136 -6.25 0.76 -0.71
N GLY A 137 -5.09 0.36 -1.24
CA GLY A 137 -4.00 1.21 -1.68
C GLY A 137 -3.97 1.38 -3.20
N PHE A 138 -2.77 1.43 -3.78
CA PHE A 138 -2.66 1.38 -5.23
C PHE A 138 -2.43 -0.06 -5.72
N ASP A 139 -1.38 -0.67 -5.26
CA ASP A 139 -0.99 -2.07 -5.40
C ASP A 139 -0.58 -2.58 -4.00
N PRO A 140 -1.48 -3.34 -3.36
CA PRO A 140 -2.86 -3.69 -3.75
C PRO A 140 -3.85 -2.52 -3.66
N GLY A 141 -4.88 -2.59 -4.49
CA GLY A 141 -6.02 -1.64 -4.42
C GLY A 141 -6.50 -1.18 -5.78
N VAL A 142 -5.97 -0.08 -6.31
CA VAL A 142 -6.37 0.43 -7.63
C VAL A 142 -6.14 -0.63 -8.72
N THR A 143 -5.04 -1.38 -8.68
CA THR A 143 -4.76 -2.50 -9.60
C THR A 143 -5.80 -3.61 -9.52
N SER A 144 -6.26 -3.92 -8.32
CA SER A 144 -7.35 -4.88 -8.09
C SER A 144 -8.69 -4.36 -8.64
N VAL A 145 -8.99 -3.08 -8.43
CA VAL A 145 -10.19 -2.44 -8.99
C VAL A 145 -10.10 -2.34 -10.52
N TYR A 146 -8.92 -2.04 -11.09
CA TYR A 146 -8.70 -2.06 -12.54
C TYR A 146 -9.01 -3.44 -13.14
N THR A 147 -8.58 -4.50 -12.47
CA THR A 147 -8.87 -5.89 -12.88
C THR A 147 -10.36 -6.19 -12.81
N ALA A 148 -11.05 -5.78 -11.74
CA ALA A 148 -12.50 -5.94 -11.60
C ALA A 148 -13.27 -5.13 -12.65
N TYR A 149 -12.84 -3.89 -12.92
CA TYR A 149 -13.41 -3.05 -13.97
C TYR A 149 -13.25 -3.68 -15.35
N ALA A 150 -12.06 -4.19 -15.66
CA ALA A 150 -11.79 -4.89 -16.91
C ALA A 150 -12.66 -6.14 -17.05
N ALA A 151 -12.78 -6.97 -16.00
CA ALA A 151 -13.66 -8.14 -16.00
C ALA A 151 -15.12 -7.79 -16.24
N LYS A 152 -15.58 -6.66 -15.68
CA LYS A 152 -16.98 -6.20 -15.82
C LYS A 152 -17.30 -5.70 -17.22
N HIS A 153 -16.39 -4.94 -17.85
CA HIS A 153 -16.67 -4.16 -19.05
C HIS A 153 -15.99 -4.69 -20.32
N HIS A 154 -14.81 -5.30 -20.19
CA HIS A 154 -13.95 -5.60 -21.34
C HIS A 154 -13.70 -7.07 -21.60
N PHE A 155 -13.98 -7.97 -20.63
CA PHE A 155 -13.70 -9.40 -20.77
C PHE A 155 -14.84 -10.27 -20.27
N ASP A 156 -15.04 -11.39 -20.96
CA ASP A 156 -15.84 -12.52 -20.47
C ASP A 156 -14.94 -13.48 -19.65
N GLU A 157 -13.65 -13.59 -20.04
CA GLU A 157 -12.61 -14.34 -19.34
C GLU A 157 -11.30 -13.58 -19.37
N ILE A 158 -10.69 -13.33 -18.21
CA ILE A 158 -9.31 -12.84 -18.09
C ILE A 158 -8.38 -14.05 -18.05
N HIS A 159 -7.41 -14.11 -18.98
CA HIS A 159 -6.44 -15.21 -19.03
C HIS A 159 -5.05 -14.82 -18.50
N TYR A 160 -4.59 -13.61 -18.80
CA TYR A 160 -3.26 -13.14 -18.43
C TYR A 160 -3.36 -11.76 -17.81
N LEU A 161 -2.74 -11.60 -16.64
CA LEU A 161 -2.69 -10.35 -15.90
C LEU A 161 -1.23 -10.08 -15.53
N ASP A 162 -0.69 -8.97 -16.01
CA ASP A 162 0.56 -8.41 -15.54
C ASP A 162 0.29 -7.05 -14.87
N ILE A 163 0.49 -6.98 -13.56
CA ILE A 163 0.49 -5.72 -12.82
C ILE A 163 1.89 -5.13 -12.98
N VAL A 164 1.95 -3.85 -13.32
CA VAL A 164 3.21 -3.17 -13.61
C VAL A 164 3.30 -1.88 -12.82
N ASP A 165 4.32 -1.77 -11.96
CA ASP A 165 4.63 -0.59 -11.16
C ASP A 165 5.96 0.02 -11.58
N CYS A 166 5.91 1.26 -12.03
CA CYS A 166 7.09 2.04 -12.39
C CYS A 166 7.14 3.33 -11.59
N ASN A 167 8.21 3.49 -10.81
CA ASN A 167 8.60 4.80 -10.33
C ASN A 167 9.79 5.31 -11.15
N ALA A 168 9.54 6.25 -12.06
CA ALA A 168 10.57 6.90 -12.88
C ALA A 168 11.06 8.21 -12.28
N GLY A 169 10.80 8.44 -11.00
CA GLY A 169 11.20 9.65 -10.30
C GLY A 169 12.66 9.66 -9.88
N ASN A 170 13.14 10.87 -9.54
CA ASN A 170 14.47 11.09 -8.99
C ASN A 170 14.40 12.02 -7.77
N HIS A 171 14.69 11.46 -6.60
CA HIS A 171 14.73 12.18 -5.32
C HIS A 171 16.13 12.73 -4.96
N HIS A 172 17.11 12.60 -5.84
CA HIS A 172 18.51 13.09 -5.69
C HIS A 172 19.27 12.54 -4.47
N LYS A 173 18.83 11.45 -3.88
CA LYS A 173 19.56 10.74 -2.82
C LYS A 173 20.31 9.55 -3.42
N ALA A 174 21.47 9.24 -2.85
CA ALA A 174 22.26 8.07 -3.27
C ALA A 174 21.48 6.76 -3.05
N PHE A 175 20.82 6.64 -1.89
CA PHE A 175 19.94 5.54 -1.56
C PHE A 175 18.81 6.04 -0.63
N ALA A 176 17.58 5.79 -1.00
CA ALA A 176 16.39 6.02 -0.18
C ALA A 176 15.28 5.11 -0.68
N THR A 177 14.29 4.84 0.16
CA THR A 177 13.09 4.08 -0.17
C THR A 177 11.89 5.03 -0.25
N ASN A 178 10.91 4.73 -1.10
CA ASN A 178 9.75 5.60 -1.31
C ASN A 178 8.66 5.41 -0.25
N PHE A 179 8.68 4.30 0.46
CA PHE A 179 7.84 4.00 1.62
C PHE A 179 8.70 3.42 2.73
N ASN A 180 8.11 2.81 3.75
CA ASN A 180 8.85 2.32 4.91
C ASN A 180 10.06 1.48 4.49
N PRO A 181 11.30 1.85 4.89
CA PRO A 181 12.51 1.17 4.44
C PRO A 181 12.55 -0.32 4.78
N GLU A 182 11.99 -0.70 5.92
CA GLU A 182 11.94 -2.10 6.35
C GLU A 182 11.05 -2.92 5.43
N ILE A 183 9.83 -2.46 5.16
CA ILE A 183 8.90 -3.14 4.27
C ILE A 183 9.48 -3.21 2.85
N ASN A 184 9.96 -2.09 2.31
CA ASN A 184 10.54 -2.04 0.97
C ASN A 184 11.72 -3.01 0.79
N ILE A 185 12.69 -3.03 1.74
CA ILE A 185 13.85 -3.92 1.66
C ILE A 185 13.42 -5.39 1.78
N ARG A 186 12.49 -5.71 2.69
CA ARG A 186 11.97 -7.08 2.86
C ARG A 186 11.29 -7.57 1.59
N GLU A 187 10.44 -6.77 0.99
CA GLU A 187 9.72 -7.07 -0.25
C GLU A 187 10.68 -7.41 -1.40
N ILE A 188 11.70 -6.56 -1.63
CA ILE A 188 12.63 -6.73 -2.76
C ILE A 188 13.60 -7.88 -2.55
N THR A 189 13.94 -8.20 -1.30
CA THR A 189 14.95 -9.22 -0.99
C THR A 189 14.38 -10.61 -0.77
N GLN A 190 13.06 -10.75 -0.75
CA GLN A 190 12.40 -12.06 -0.71
C GLN A 190 12.37 -12.72 -2.09
N LYS A 191 12.03 -14.00 -2.11
CA LYS A 191 11.79 -14.74 -3.36
C LYS A 191 10.64 -14.13 -4.15
N GLY A 192 10.78 -14.08 -5.47
CA GLY A 192 9.68 -13.78 -6.36
C GLY A 192 8.64 -14.89 -6.35
N LEU A 193 7.36 -14.54 -6.58
CA LEU A 193 6.28 -15.49 -6.69
C LEU A 193 5.28 -15.02 -7.73
N TYR A 194 4.87 -15.91 -8.63
CA TYR A 194 3.82 -15.62 -9.58
C TYR A 194 2.89 -16.84 -9.76
N TYR A 195 1.70 -16.60 -10.26
CA TYR A 195 0.72 -17.65 -10.53
C TYR A 195 0.75 -18.05 -12.00
N GLU A 196 0.78 -19.36 -12.28
CA GLU A 196 0.65 -19.90 -13.63
C GLU A 196 -0.02 -21.28 -13.62
N ASN A 197 -1.10 -21.42 -14.43
CA ASN A 197 -1.81 -22.67 -14.66
C ASN A 197 -2.17 -23.44 -13.37
N GLY A 198 -2.73 -22.76 -12.37
CA GLY A 198 -3.19 -23.36 -11.12
C GLY A 198 -2.10 -23.57 -10.07
N LYS A 199 -0.91 -22.98 -10.26
CA LYS A 199 0.21 -23.12 -9.34
C LYS A 199 0.91 -21.80 -9.11
N TYR A 200 1.37 -21.62 -7.88
CA TYR A 200 2.35 -20.57 -7.56
C TYR A 200 3.76 -21.09 -7.87
N ILE A 201 4.55 -20.27 -8.56
CA ILE A 201 5.91 -20.57 -8.98
C ILE A 201 6.85 -19.60 -8.29
N GLU A 202 7.74 -20.14 -7.46
CA GLU A 202 8.81 -19.36 -6.81
C GLU A 202 9.98 -19.13 -7.75
N THR A 203 10.65 -17.99 -7.59
CA THR A 203 11.92 -17.64 -8.25
C THR A 203 12.90 -17.11 -7.21
N GLU A 204 14.19 -17.06 -7.55
CA GLU A 204 15.13 -16.31 -6.72
C GLU A 204 14.80 -14.81 -6.75
N PRO A 205 15.21 -14.05 -5.73
CA PRO A 205 14.94 -12.61 -5.68
C PRO A 205 15.43 -11.90 -6.95
N MET A 206 14.52 -11.18 -7.62
CA MET A 206 14.81 -10.40 -8.83
C MET A 206 15.41 -11.19 -10.02
N GLU A 207 15.31 -12.52 -10.03
CA GLU A 207 15.86 -13.39 -11.07
C GLU A 207 15.24 -13.14 -12.45
N ILE A 208 13.92 -12.96 -12.48
CA ILE A 208 13.19 -12.70 -13.72
C ILE A 208 13.02 -11.20 -13.90
N HIS A 209 13.60 -10.67 -14.96
CA HIS A 209 13.46 -9.25 -15.30
C HIS A 209 13.43 -9.04 -16.81
N LYS A 210 12.79 -7.98 -17.26
CA LYS A 210 12.74 -7.56 -18.66
C LYS A 210 12.43 -6.07 -18.76
N PRO A 211 12.84 -5.41 -19.85
CA PRO A 211 12.38 -4.06 -20.12
C PRO A 211 10.89 -4.07 -20.47
N LEU A 212 10.10 -3.21 -19.80
CA LEU A 212 8.72 -2.93 -20.13
C LEU A 212 8.57 -1.46 -20.53
N ASN A 213 7.69 -1.19 -21.47
CA ASN A 213 7.45 0.18 -21.96
C ASN A 213 6.28 0.80 -21.18
N TYR A 214 6.53 1.92 -20.49
CA TYR A 214 5.53 2.65 -19.70
C TYR A 214 5.10 3.92 -20.42
N PRO A 215 3.78 4.21 -20.51
CA PRO A 215 3.28 5.42 -21.16
C PRO A 215 3.91 6.68 -20.53
N ASN A 216 4.30 7.64 -21.40
CA ASN A 216 5.00 8.88 -21.07
C ASN A 216 6.43 8.74 -20.51
N ILE A 217 6.82 7.56 -20.04
CA ILE A 217 8.11 7.29 -19.39
C ILE A 217 9.08 6.57 -20.34
N GLY A 218 8.55 5.67 -21.20
CA GLY A 218 9.36 4.81 -22.06
C GLY A 218 9.83 3.52 -21.36
N PRO A 219 10.83 2.82 -21.96
CA PRO A 219 11.27 1.53 -21.44
C PRO A 219 11.99 1.65 -20.09
N ARG A 220 11.66 0.75 -19.17
CA ARG A 220 12.31 0.58 -17.87
C ARG A 220 12.51 -0.89 -17.57
N GLU A 221 13.65 -1.23 -17.00
CA GLU A 221 13.90 -2.58 -16.51
C GLU A 221 12.95 -2.87 -15.35
N SER A 222 12.18 -3.93 -15.49
CA SER A 222 11.14 -4.34 -14.57
C SER A 222 11.44 -5.74 -14.05
N TYR A 223 11.32 -5.92 -12.75
CA TYR A 223 11.68 -7.13 -12.02
C TYR A 223 10.41 -7.80 -11.51
N LEU A 224 10.30 -9.10 -11.69
CA LEU A 224 9.20 -9.90 -11.15
C LEU A 224 9.40 -10.06 -9.65
N LEU A 225 8.39 -9.66 -8.90
CA LEU A 225 8.35 -9.78 -7.44
C LEU A 225 7.13 -10.62 -7.01
N HIS A 226 7.11 -11.02 -5.75
CA HIS A 226 5.89 -11.44 -5.07
C HIS A 226 5.13 -10.20 -4.63
N HIS A 227 3.82 -10.18 -4.87
CA HIS A 227 2.94 -9.14 -4.36
C HIS A 227 1.58 -9.73 -4.00
N GLU A 228 1.00 -9.26 -2.90
CA GLU A 228 -0.14 -9.90 -2.24
C GLU A 228 -1.44 -9.95 -3.05
N GLU A 229 -1.71 -8.95 -3.89
CA GLU A 229 -2.96 -8.95 -4.67
C GLU A 229 -3.06 -10.10 -5.67
N ILE A 230 -1.94 -10.72 -6.06
CA ILE A 230 -1.99 -11.91 -6.91
C ILE A 230 -2.80 -13.02 -6.25
N GLU A 231 -2.71 -13.18 -4.91
CA GLU A 231 -3.46 -14.19 -4.18
C GLU A 231 -4.98 -13.95 -4.30
N SER A 232 -5.44 -12.76 -3.99
CA SER A 232 -6.88 -12.45 -4.01
C SER A 232 -7.44 -12.41 -5.44
N LEU A 233 -6.68 -11.89 -6.40
CA LEU A 233 -7.12 -11.78 -7.79
C LEU A 233 -7.30 -13.14 -8.47
N VAL A 234 -6.43 -14.12 -8.25
CA VAL A 234 -6.60 -15.44 -8.86
C VAL A 234 -7.74 -16.24 -8.21
N ILE A 235 -8.08 -15.94 -6.96
CA ILE A 235 -9.26 -16.53 -6.30
C ILE A 235 -10.55 -15.90 -6.85
N ASN A 236 -10.59 -14.58 -6.98
CA ASN A 236 -11.78 -13.85 -7.41
C ASN A 236 -12.01 -13.91 -8.92
N PHE A 237 -10.96 -14.13 -9.72
CA PHE A 237 -11.03 -14.28 -11.19
C PHE A 237 -10.45 -15.63 -11.63
N PRO A 238 -11.17 -16.74 -11.44
CA PRO A 238 -10.65 -18.11 -11.64
C PRO A 238 -10.31 -18.47 -13.10
N THR A 239 -10.65 -17.63 -14.07
CA THR A 239 -10.25 -17.79 -15.48
C THR A 239 -8.79 -17.36 -15.73
N ILE A 240 -8.15 -16.71 -14.77
CA ILE A 240 -6.74 -16.30 -14.87
C ILE A 240 -5.84 -17.55 -14.95
N LYS A 241 -5.06 -17.62 -16.01
CA LYS A 241 -4.06 -18.67 -16.27
C LYS A 241 -2.68 -18.28 -15.81
N ARG A 242 -2.37 -16.99 -15.85
CA ARG A 242 -1.12 -16.41 -15.33
C ARG A 242 -1.35 -15.01 -14.78
N ALA A 243 -0.81 -14.76 -13.57
CA ALA A 243 -0.77 -13.44 -12.95
C ALA A 243 0.64 -13.16 -12.42
N ARG A 244 1.17 -11.96 -12.72
CA ARG A 244 2.53 -11.52 -12.34
C ARG A 244 2.51 -10.07 -11.89
N PHE A 245 3.42 -9.76 -10.97
CA PHE A 245 3.69 -8.39 -10.54
C PHE A 245 5.10 -7.98 -10.94
N TRP A 246 5.24 -6.78 -11.46
CA TRP A 246 6.49 -6.23 -11.96
C TRP A 246 6.74 -4.85 -11.37
N MET A 247 7.92 -4.64 -10.77
CA MET A 247 8.34 -3.35 -10.24
C MET A 247 9.67 -2.90 -10.83
N THR A 248 9.84 -1.58 -10.96
CA THR A 248 11.05 -0.99 -11.53
C THR A 248 12.00 -0.49 -10.44
N PHE A 249 13.29 -0.66 -10.67
CA PHE A 249 14.35 -0.14 -9.80
C PHE A 249 15.45 0.52 -10.61
N GLY A 250 15.97 1.65 -10.11
CA GLY A 250 17.14 2.29 -10.67
C GLY A 250 18.41 1.47 -10.41
N GLN A 251 19.33 1.39 -11.38
CA GLN A 251 20.59 0.64 -11.24
C GLN A 251 21.42 1.10 -10.01
N GLN A 252 21.41 2.38 -9.69
CA GLN A 252 22.09 2.89 -8.50
C GLN A 252 21.49 2.31 -7.22
N TYR A 253 20.15 2.27 -7.13
CA TYR A 253 19.46 1.69 -5.98
C TYR A 253 19.84 0.21 -5.79
N LEU A 254 19.80 -0.59 -6.87
CA LEU A 254 20.16 -2.01 -6.83
C LEU A 254 21.60 -2.23 -6.40
N THR A 255 22.52 -1.39 -6.86
CA THR A 255 23.93 -1.48 -6.48
C THR A 255 24.13 -1.25 -4.98
N TYR A 256 23.46 -0.27 -4.40
CA TYR A 256 23.53 -0.03 -2.96
C TYR A 256 22.80 -1.11 -2.15
N LEU A 257 21.68 -1.59 -2.64
CA LEU A 257 20.95 -2.69 -2.00
C LEU A 257 21.80 -3.97 -1.94
N ASP A 258 22.51 -4.30 -3.02
CA ASP A 258 23.42 -5.45 -3.04
C ASP A 258 24.54 -5.31 -1.99
N VAL A 259 25.14 -4.12 -1.85
CA VAL A 259 26.11 -3.85 -0.79
C VAL A 259 25.49 -4.04 0.60
N ILE A 260 24.29 -3.48 0.83
CA ILE A 260 23.57 -3.58 2.10
C ILE A 260 23.29 -5.04 2.47
N GLN A 261 22.88 -5.87 1.51
CA GLN A 261 22.65 -7.29 1.71
C GLN A 261 23.97 -8.04 2.01
N ASN A 262 25.00 -7.81 1.21
CA ASN A 262 26.29 -8.50 1.34
C ASN A 262 27.01 -8.22 2.67
N ILE A 263 26.83 -7.04 3.25
CA ILE A 263 27.37 -6.70 4.58
C ILE A 263 26.42 -7.07 5.73
N GLY A 264 25.28 -7.69 5.43
CA GLY A 264 24.31 -8.17 6.42
C GLY A 264 23.44 -7.09 7.07
N MET A 265 23.35 -5.87 6.49
CA MET A 265 22.53 -4.78 7.03
C MET A 265 21.03 -4.96 6.77
N SER A 266 20.63 -5.87 5.88
CA SER A 266 19.23 -6.27 5.65
C SER A 266 18.71 -7.37 6.59
N ARG A 267 19.54 -7.89 7.51
CA ARG A 267 19.14 -8.95 8.45
C ARG A 267 18.08 -8.46 9.43
N ILE A 268 17.12 -9.34 9.71
CA ILE A 268 16.00 -9.13 10.67
C ILE A 268 16.24 -9.80 12.03
N ASP A 269 17.27 -10.64 12.16
CA ASP A 269 17.67 -11.29 13.41
C ASP A 269 18.61 -10.41 14.24
N GLU A 270 18.64 -10.64 15.55
CA GLU A 270 19.54 -9.90 16.46
C GLU A 270 21.01 -10.25 16.20
N VAL A 271 21.84 -9.22 16.15
CA VAL A 271 23.32 -9.30 16.09
C VAL A 271 23.91 -8.69 17.34
N GLU A 272 24.87 -9.40 17.95
CA GLU A 272 25.62 -8.91 19.10
C GLU A 272 26.95 -8.28 18.68
N TYR A 273 27.28 -7.13 19.26
CA TYR A 273 28.62 -6.55 19.14
C TYR A 273 29.08 -5.95 20.49
N LYS A 274 30.40 -5.88 20.67
CA LYS A 274 30.98 -5.26 21.84
C LYS A 274 31.15 -3.76 21.60
N ALA A 275 30.49 -2.94 22.41
CA ALA A 275 30.61 -1.50 22.40
C ALA A 275 31.39 -1.00 23.63
N PRO A 276 32.20 0.07 23.52
CA PRO A 276 32.76 0.73 24.68
C PRO A 276 31.64 1.27 25.58
N LYS A 277 31.74 1.06 26.88
CA LYS A 277 30.82 1.67 27.84
C LYS A 277 30.98 3.18 27.86
N ALA A 278 29.89 3.92 28.03
CA ALA A 278 29.86 5.37 28.05
C ALA A 278 30.76 5.98 29.16
N ASP A 279 30.98 5.26 30.26
CA ASP A 279 31.82 5.66 31.42
C ASP A 279 33.30 5.33 31.23
N GLY A 280 33.69 4.70 30.13
CA GLY A 280 35.07 4.29 29.82
C GLY A 280 35.58 3.10 30.63
N THR A 281 34.72 2.37 31.40
CA THR A 281 35.10 1.27 32.29
C THR A 281 35.24 -0.11 31.63
N GLY A 282 35.25 -0.17 30.28
CA GLY A 282 35.38 -1.42 29.54
C GLY A 282 34.36 -1.51 28.39
N GLU A 283 34.01 -2.74 28.04
CA GLU A 283 33.05 -3.04 26.97
C GLU A 283 31.72 -3.59 27.51
N GLU A 284 30.64 -3.37 26.78
CA GLU A 284 29.35 -4.01 27.00
C GLU A 284 28.89 -4.70 25.71
N VAL A 285 28.08 -5.74 25.85
CA VAL A 285 27.45 -6.40 24.70
C VAL A 285 26.17 -5.65 24.37
N VAL A 286 26.09 -5.15 23.15
CA VAL A 286 24.90 -4.50 22.59
C VAL A 286 24.26 -5.43 21.56
N LYS A 287 22.95 -5.56 21.61
CA LYS A 287 22.14 -6.29 20.64
C LYS A 287 21.40 -5.32 19.73
N ILE A 288 21.48 -5.53 18.45
CA ILE A 288 20.75 -4.76 17.44
C ILE A 288 20.17 -5.68 16.38
N VAL A 289 19.04 -5.29 15.80
CA VAL A 289 18.56 -5.83 14.53
C VAL A 289 19.09 -4.90 13.42
N PRO A 290 19.98 -5.40 12.52
CA PRO A 290 20.64 -4.53 11.52
C PRO A 290 19.66 -3.73 10.66
N LEU A 291 18.57 -4.34 10.19
CA LEU A 291 17.56 -3.66 9.39
C LEU A 291 16.86 -2.51 10.16
N GLN A 292 16.62 -2.68 11.46
CA GLN A 292 16.03 -1.61 12.29
C GLN A 292 17.01 -0.45 12.48
N PHE A 293 18.32 -0.74 12.61
CA PHE A 293 19.35 0.30 12.65
C PHE A 293 19.46 1.01 11.29
N LEU A 294 19.49 0.27 10.19
CA LEU A 294 19.50 0.83 8.85
C LEU A 294 18.31 1.77 8.61
N LYS A 295 17.11 1.35 8.96
CA LYS A 295 15.90 2.17 8.89
C LYS A 295 16.02 3.49 9.67
N ALA A 296 16.70 3.47 10.82
CA ALA A 296 16.87 4.67 11.65
C ALA A 296 17.83 5.71 11.04
N VAL A 297 18.75 5.30 10.17
CA VAL A 297 19.75 6.18 9.54
C VAL A 297 19.42 6.55 8.09
N LEU A 298 18.51 5.83 7.43
CA LEU A 298 18.06 6.14 6.07
C LEU A 298 17.22 7.42 6.04
N PRO A 299 17.21 8.14 4.89
CA PRO A 299 16.29 9.25 4.67
C PRO A 299 14.85 8.81 4.92
N ASN A 300 14.07 9.65 5.63
CA ASN A 300 12.67 9.38 5.83
C ASN A 300 11.91 9.57 4.50
N PRO A 301 11.11 8.58 4.03
CA PRO A 301 10.33 8.71 2.80
C PRO A 301 9.41 9.94 2.74
N GLN A 302 8.94 10.44 3.90
CA GLN A 302 8.13 11.65 3.99
C GLN A 302 8.88 12.92 3.56
N ASP A 303 10.22 12.93 3.72
CA ASP A 303 11.06 14.10 3.46
C ASP A 303 11.61 14.13 2.03
N LEU A 304 11.23 13.20 1.18
CA LEU A 304 11.71 13.10 -0.21
C LEU A 304 10.99 14.04 -1.17
N GLY A 305 9.78 14.51 -0.84
CA GLY A 305 8.86 15.15 -1.79
C GLY A 305 9.32 16.48 -2.36
N GLU A 306 10.03 17.33 -1.59
CA GLU A 306 10.34 18.72 -1.96
C GLU A 306 11.08 18.87 -3.30
N ASN A 307 12.00 17.96 -3.59
CA ASN A 307 12.80 17.99 -4.82
C ASN A 307 12.67 16.69 -5.63
N TYR A 308 11.54 16.02 -5.54
CA TYR A 308 11.31 14.77 -6.22
C TYR A 308 10.74 15.04 -7.62
N GLU A 309 11.56 14.87 -8.63
CA GLU A 309 11.19 15.05 -10.04
C GLU A 309 10.64 13.74 -10.64
N GLY A 310 9.86 13.87 -11.73
CA GLY A 310 9.33 12.74 -12.48
C GLY A 310 7.98 12.24 -11.99
N GLU A 311 7.63 11.02 -12.37
CA GLU A 311 6.30 10.45 -12.14
C GLU A 311 6.35 8.94 -11.90
N THR A 312 5.29 8.42 -11.28
CA THR A 312 4.99 6.98 -11.28
C THR A 312 4.09 6.63 -12.46
N SER A 313 4.14 5.38 -12.92
CA SER A 313 3.17 4.80 -13.86
C SER A 313 2.83 3.40 -13.39
N ILE A 314 1.60 3.20 -12.91
CA ILE A 314 1.16 1.94 -12.33
C ILE A 314 -0.12 1.49 -13.03
N GLY A 315 -0.22 0.19 -13.36
CA GLY A 315 -1.40 -0.30 -14.08
C GLY A 315 -1.44 -1.80 -14.29
N CYS A 316 -2.48 -2.22 -15.01
CA CYS A 316 -2.74 -3.62 -15.32
C CYS A 316 -2.74 -3.86 -16.83
N ARG A 317 -1.88 -4.77 -17.28
CA ARG A 317 -1.85 -5.30 -18.64
C ARG A 317 -2.61 -6.60 -18.65
N ILE A 318 -3.69 -6.66 -19.42
CA ILE A 318 -4.64 -7.76 -19.38
C ILE A 318 -4.83 -8.33 -20.77
N ARG A 319 -4.86 -9.64 -20.90
CA ARG A 319 -5.26 -10.35 -22.11
C ARG A 319 -6.29 -11.41 -21.74
N GLY A 320 -7.34 -11.48 -22.53
CA GLY A 320 -8.47 -12.38 -22.28
C GLY A 320 -9.39 -12.50 -23.47
N ILE A 321 -10.58 -13.04 -23.25
CA ILE A 321 -11.59 -13.26 -24.25
C ILE A 321 -12.79 -12.32 -24.04
N LYS A 322 -13.27 -11.72 -25.11
CA LYS A 322 -14.55 -11.01 -25.20
C LYS A 322 -15.28 -11.43 -26.45
N ASP A 323 -16.54 -11.85 -26.33
CA ASP A 323 -17.36 -12.29 -27.46
C ASP A 323 -16.67 -13.37 -28.34
N GLY A 324 -15.91 -14.27 -27.70
CA GLY A 324 -15.18 -15.36 -28.34
C GLY A 324 -13.89 -14.94 -29.07
N GLN A 325 -13.46 -13.70 -28.96
CA GLN A 325 -12.21 -13.19 -29.55
C GLN A 325 -11.21 -12.81 -28.47
N GLU A 326 -9.92 -12.95 -28.78
CA GLU A 326 -8.85 -12.50 -27.90
C GLU A 326 -8.67 -10.99 -28.00
N HIS A 327 -8.62 -10.31 -26.86
CA HIS A 327 -8.37 -8.89 -26.73
C HIS A 327 -7.26 -8.61 -25.73
N THR A 328 -6.59 -7.47 -25.88
CA THR A 328 -5.67 -6.91 -24.91
C THR A 328 -6.18 -5.56 -24.39
N TYR A 329 -5.94 -5.31 -23.13
CA TYR A 329 -6.35 -4.08 -22.43
C TYR A 329 -5.27 -3.65 -21.47
N TYR A 330 -4.92 -2.37 -21.50
CA TYR A 330 -4.00 -1.78 -20.55
C TYR A 330 -4.65 -0.57 -19.89
N VAL A 331 -4.89 -0.66 -18.60
CA VAL A 331 -5.39 0.43 -17.76
C VAL A 331 -4.29 0.88 -16.82
N TYR A 332 -4.04 2.19 -16.72
CA TYR A 332 -2.94 2.72 -15.95
C TYR A 332 -3.21 4.15 -15.47
N ASN A 333 -2.44 4.56 -14.46
CA ASN A 333 -2.35 5.93 -13.97
C ASN A 333 -0.90 6.41 -14.02
N ASN A 334 -0.71 7.69 -14.36
CA ASN A 334 0.55 8.39 -14.14
C ASN A 334 0.35 9.45 -13.05
N CYS A 335 1.26 9.51 -12.07
CA CYS A 335 1.20 10.46 -10.95
C CYS A 335 2.51 11.25 -10.84
N SER A 336 2.45 12.55 -11.03
CA SER A 336 3.60 13.45 -10.86
C SER A 336 3.97 13.62 -9.39
N HIS A 337 5.25 13.43 -9.06
CA HIS A 337 5.76 13.67 -7.71
C HIS A 337 5.60 15.13 -7.28
N GLN A 338 5.85 16.08 -8.19
CA GLN A 338 5.73 17.50 -7.89
C GLN A 338 4.27 17.91 -7.66
N ALA A 339 3.34 17.46 -8.51
CA ALA A 339 1.93 17.76 -8.32
C ALA A 339 1.38 17.20 -7.00
N ALA A 340 1.76 15.97 -6.66
CA ALA A 340 1.42 15.35 -5.38
C ALA A 340 1.97 16.15 -4.18
N TYR A 341 3.21 16.62 -4.30
CA TYR A 341 3.85 17.43 -3.26
C TYR A 341 3.21 18.80 -3.11
N GLU A 342 2.91 19.49 -4.19
CA GLU A 342 2.21 20.79 -4.15
C GLU A 342 0.85 20.70 -3.47
N GLU A 343 0.14 19.60 -3.70
CA GLU A 343 -1.17 19.39 -3.09
C GLU A 343 -1.09 18.99 -1.60
N THR A 344 -0.24 18.02 -1.27
CA THR A 344 -0.29 17.34 0.05
C THR A 344 1.00 17.45 0.87
N GLY A 345 2.09 17.98 0.29
CA GLY A 345 3.41 17.96 0.89
C GLY A 345 4.09 16.59 0.89
N MET A 346 3.50 15.60 0.15
CA MET A 346 4.01 14.23 0.05
C MET A 346 4.32 13.88 -1.40
N GLN A 347 5.26 12.96 -1.60
CA GLN A 347 5.65 12.47 -2.91
C GLN A 347 4.62 11.50 -3.53
N GLY A 348 4.73 11.22 -4.85
CA GLY A 348 3.76 10.48 -5.63
C GLY A 348 3.41 9.09 -5.11
N VAL A 349 4.37 8.30 -4.58
CA VAL A 349 4.09 6.95 -4.05
C VAL A 349 3.18 7.01 -2.81
N SER A 350 3.40 7.98 -1.91
CA SER A 350 2.46 8.21 -0.80
C SER A 350 1.09 8.70 -1.28
N TYR A 351 1.09 9.49 -2.37
CA TYR A 351 -0.15 10.02 -2.96
C TYR A 351 -0.98 8.92 -3.62
N THR A 352 -0.36 8.07 -4.43
CA THR A 352 -1.03 6.96 -5.10
C THR A 352 -1.66 5.97 -4.12
N THR A 353 -1.08 5.79 -2.92
CA THR A 353 -1.65 4.91 -1.88
C THR A 353 -2.70 5.62 -1.00
N GLY A 354 -2.46 6.88 -0.65
CA GLY A 354 -3.34 7.60 0.29
C GLY A 354 -4.68 8.04 -0.30
N VAL A 355 -4.71 8.37 -1.61
CA VAL A 355 -5.95 8.75 -2.31
C VAL A 355 -6.94 7.59 -2.38
N PRO A 356 -6.57 6.38 -2.82
CA PRO A 356 -7.48 5.23 -2.84
C PRO A 356 -8.02 4.85 -1.47
N ALA A 357 -7.18 4.90 -0.44
CA ALA A 357 -7.64 4.64 0.94
C ALA A 357 -8.78 5.57 1.35
N MET A 358 -8.67 6.86 1.03
CA MET A 358 -9.78 7.82 1.26
C MET A 358 -10.99 7.49 0.39
N ILE A 359 -10.81 7.12 -0.89
CA ILE A 359 -11.92 6.77 -1.78
C ILE A 359 -12.69 5.56 -1.24
N GLY A 360 -12.00 4.49 -0.83
CA GLY A 360 -12.64 3.32 -0.23
C GLY A 360 -13.47 3.68 1.02
N ALA A 361 -12.90 4.48 1.92
CA ALA A 361 -13.61 4.97 3.09
C ALA A 361 -14.82 5.87 2.73
N LYS A 362 -14.67 6.73 1.71
CA LYS A 362 -15.77 7.59 1.19
C LYS A 362 -16.90 6.74 0.62
N LEU A 363 -16.61 5.74 -0.19
CA LEU A 363 -17.61 4.83 -0.76
C LEU A 363 -18.30 3.98 0.32
N PHE A 364 -17.56 3.56 1.33
CA PHE A 364 -18.13 2.89 2.49
C PHE A 364 -19.12 3.81 3.22
N LEU A 365 -18.72 5.03 3.58
CA LEU A 365 -19.59 6.00 4.29
C LEU A 365 -20.83 6.40 3.49
N LYS A 366 -20.71 6.46 2.16
CA LYS A 366 -21.87 6.66 1.25
C LYS A 366 -22.77 5.42 1.12
N GLY A 367 -22.40 4.29 1.74
CA GLY A 367 -23.17 3.04 1.68
C GLY A 367 -23.00 2.25 0.37
N VAL A 368 -22.11 2.68 -0.53
CA VAL A 368 -21.84 2.03 -1.82
C VAL A 368 -21.01 0.77 -1.63
N TRP A 369 -19.96 0.84 -0.80
CA TRP A 369 -19.08 -0.27 -0.47
C TRP A 369 -19.35 -0.78 0.96
N LYS A 370 -20.61 -1.06 1.29
CA LYS A 370 -21.02 -1.48 2.64
C LYS A 370 -21.66 -2.84 2.61
N LYS A 371 -20.92 -3.88 3.00
CA LYS A 371 -21.45 -5.23 3.22
C LYS A 371 -20.71 -5.90 4.39
N ALA A 372 -21.44 -6.66 5.23
CA ALA A 372 -20.85 -7.33 6.38
C ALA A 372 -19.89 -8.44 5.95
N GLY A 373 -18.71 -8.48 6.57
CA GLY A 373 -17.64 -9.45 6.29
C GLY A 373 -16.30 -8.79 6.08
N VAL A 374 -15.34 -9.55 5.54
CA VAL A 374 -13.99 -9.12 5.19
C VAL A 374 -13.79 -9.36 3.70
N TYR A 375 -13.44 -8.33 2.95
CA TYR A 375 -13.41 -8.34 1.50
C TYR A 375 -12.22 -7.55 0.95
N ASN A 376 -11.58 -8.09 -0.09
CA ASN A 376 -10.66 -7.32 -0.90
C ASN A 376 -11.44 -6.36 -1.81
N VAL A 377 -10.78 -5.30 -2.27
CA VAL A 377 -11.46 -4.22 -3.01
C VAL A 377 -12.11 -4.67 -4.31
N GLU A 378 -11.56 -5.67 -5.00
CA GLU A 378 -12.12 -6.25 -6.23
C GLU A 378 -13.43 -7.01 -6.03
N GLU A 379 -13.82 -7.30 -4.79
CA GLU A 379 -15.10 -7.92 -4.44
C GLU A 379 -16.26 -6.91 -4.34
N PHE A 380 -15.97 -5.61 -4.56
CA PHE A 380 -16.95 -4.52 -4.62
C PHE A 380 -17.17 -4.05 -6.06
N ASP A 381 -18.18 -3.19 -6.28
CA ASP A 381 -18.39 -2.56 -7.59
C ASP A 381 -17.26 -1.59 -7.90
N ALA A 382 -16.60 -1.81 -9.04
CA ALA A 382 -15.46 -1.01 -9.48
C ALA A 382 -15.84 0.38 -9.99
N ASP A 383 -17.02 0.54 -10.63
CA ASP A 383 -17.37 1.76 -11.36
C ASP A 383 -17.36 3.03 -10.49
N PRO A 384 -17.94 3.04 -9.29
CA PRO A 384 -17.91 4.24 -8.45
C PRO A 384 -16.50 4.59 -7.96
N PHE A 385 -15.64 3.60 -7.78
CA PHE A 385 -14.25 3.84 -7.41
C PHE A 385 -13.43 4.41 -8.57
N MET A 386 -13.62 3.89 -9.77
CA MET A 386 -13.00 4.38 -11.01
C MET A 386 -13.42 5.84 -11.30
N ALA A 387 -14.68 6.21 -11.04
CA ALA A 387 -15.14 7.58 -11.15
C ALA A 387 -14.45 8.51 -10.12
N GLU A 388 -14.38 8.09 -8.86
CA GLU A 388 -13.73 8.87 -7.80
C GLU A 388 -12.21 9.03 -8.04
N LEU A 389 -11.50 8.07 -8.63
CA LEU A 389 -10.09 8.24 -8.98
C LEU A 389 -9.85 9.50 -9.83
N ASN A 390 -10.67 9.72 -10.86
CA ASN A 390 -10.58 10.90 -11.71
C ASN A 390 -10.85 12.20 -10.91
N GLU A 391 -11.84 12.18 -10.04
CA GLU A 391 -12.22 13.37 -9.25
C GLU A 391 -11.21 13.70 -8.16
N GLN A 392 -10.55 12.67 -7.61
CA GLN A 392 -9.65 12.81 -6.46
C GLN A 392 -8.16 13.00 -6.84
N GLY A 393 -7.84 13.14 -8.13
CA GLY A 393 -6.50 13.50 -8.59
C GLY A 393 -5.62 12.33 -9.03
N LEU A 394 -6.21 11.16 -9.27
CA LEU A 394 -5.56 10.00 -9.89
C LEU A 394 -6.29 9.59 -11.18
N PRO A 395 -6.28 10.45 -12.21
CA PRO A 395 -6.92 10.12 -13.48
C PRO A 395 -6.29 8.87 -14.09
N TRP A 396 -7.12 7.96 -14.55
CA TRP A 396 -6.69 6.75 -15.23
C TRP A 396 -6.87 6.85 -16.74
N HIS A 397 -6.10 6.05 -17.47
CA HIS A 397 -6.07 5.97 -18.92
C HIS A 397 -6.17 4.51 -19.34
N GLU A 398 -6.62 4.29 -20.57
CA GLU A 398 -6.77 2.95 -21.13
C GLU A 398 -6.26 2.88 -22.58
N LEU A 399 -5.74 1.70 -22.94
CA LEU A 399 -5.33 1.34 -24.28
C LEU A 399 -5.95 -0.02 -24.62
N HIS A 400 -6.51 -0.13 -25.81
CA HIS A 400 -7.17 -1.33 -26.29
C HIS A 400 -6.41 -1.95 -27.48
N ASP A 401 -6.39 -3.27 -27.54
CA ASP A 401 -5.85 -4.04 -28.67
C ASP A 401 -4.42 -3.66 -29.08
N VAL A 402 -3.60 -3.35 -28.04
CA VAL A 402 -2.17 -3.03 -28.21
C VAL A 402 -1.32 -4.25 -27.89
N ASP A 403 -0.12 -4.34 -28.48
CA ASP A 403 0.86 -5.34 -28.10
C ASP A 403 1.39 -5.01 -26.69
N LEU A 404 1.14 -5.90 -25.75
CA LEU A 404 1.48 -5.72 -24.34
C LEU A 404 2.77 -6.44 -23.91
N GLU A 405 3.42 -7.18 -24.80
CA GLU A 405 4.64 -7.97 -24.49
C GLU A 405 4.43 -8.89 -23.27
N LEU A 406 3.22 -9.50 -23.14
CA LEU A 406 2.79 -10.35 -22.03
C LEU A 406 3.48 -11.71 -22.01
#